data_fa2194e4aa9d01d65385abd21e82710e
#
_entry.id   fa2194e4aa9d01d65385abd21e82710e
#
_cell.length_a   1.000
_cell.length_b   1.000
_cell.length_c   1.000
_cell.angle_alpha   90.00
_cell.angle_beta   90.00
_cell.angle_gamma   90.00
#
_symmetry.space_group_name_H-M   'P 1'
#
loop_
_entity.id
_entity.type
_entity.pdbx_description
1 polymer ?
#
loop_
_entity_poly.entity_id
_entity_poly.type
_entity_poly.pdbx_seq_one_letter_code
_entity_poly.pdbx_strand_id
1 'polypeptide(L)'
;KVAKANGIEVASKTPTTPIWKAFAKNQFLVLVTSIFLLLASAYFVYGYLMQVGVDQEYAPIQPIHFSHKIHAGDNEINCKYCHSAARVSKNAGIPSLNVCMNCHKSVSEVAETTATPEYSKEFYDEQIQKLYTAVGWDSETQSYTGKSQPVKWVRIHNLPDFVYFNHSQHVTVAGIECQTCHGPVEGYEVQKQFAPLTMGWCIDCHRKTDVKMEGNAYYAKIHEELSKKYGVDKLTAAQMGGLECGKCHY
;
A
#
# COMPACT_ATOMS: atom_id res chain seq x y z
N LYS A 1 -65.56 24.36 -22.99
CA LYS A 1 -66.95 24.93 -23.19
C LYS A 1 -67.69 24.17 -24.28
N VAL A 2 -67.05 23.75 -25.36
CA VAL A 2 -67.72 23.11 -26.55
C VAL A 2 -68.18 21.65 -26.18
N ALA A 3 -67.46 20.89 -25.36
CA ALA A 3 -67.85 19.52 -24.96
C ALA A 3 -69.15 19.47 -24.10
N LYS A 4 -69.44 20.53 -23.32
CA LYS A 4 -70.66 20.62 -22.51
C LYS A 4 -71.91 20.89 -23.35
N ALA A 5 -71.77 21.54 -24.52
CA ALA A 5 -72.88 21.84 -25.41
C ALA A 5 -73.38 20.58 -26.16
N ASN A 6 -72.57 19.53 -26.30
CA ASN A 6 -72.87 18.29 -27.03
C ASN A 6 -73.21 17.11 -26.12
N GLY A 7 -73.48 17.34 -24.84
CA GLY A 7 -73.84 16.25 -23.89
C GLY A 7 -72.75 15.22 -23.62
N ILE A 8 -71.51 15.54 -23.95
CA ILE A 8 -70.36 14.60 -23.68
C ILE A 8 -69.92 14.85 -22.22
N GLU A 9 -70.17 13.87 -21.35
CA GLU A 9 -69.58 13.86 -20.02
C GLU A 9 -68.07 13.77 -20.13
N VAL A 10 -67.36 14.87 -19.85
CA VAL A 10 -65.91 14.87 -19.70
C VAL A 10 -65.60 14.17 -18.40
N ALA A 11 -65.09 12.95 -18.50
CA ALA A 11 -64.63 12.22 -17.31
C ALA A 11 -63.69 13.11 -16.49
N SER A 12 -64.12 13.51 -15.31
CA SER A 12 -63.31 14.28 -14.37
C SER A 12 -62.06 13.45 -14.05
N LYS A 13 -60.89 13.95 -14.42
CA LYS A 13 -59.62 13.35 -13.98
C LYS A 13 -59.61 13.36 -12.46
N THR A 14 -59.85 12.22 -11.86
CA THR A 14 -59.65 12.04 -10.42
C THR A 14 -58.23 12.54 -10.09
N PRO A 15 -58.06 13.41 -9.11
CA PRO A 15 -56.74 13.89 -8.73
C PRO A 15 -55.92 12.67 -8.28
N THR A 16 -54.93 12.30 -9.08
CA THR A 16 -54.00 11.22 -8.73
C THR A 16 -53.22 11.64 -7.50
N THR A 17 -53.37 10.91 -6.40
CA THR A 17 -52.57 11.14 -5.19
C THR A 17 -51.09 11.01 -5.57
N PRO A 18 -50.23 11.97 -5.21
CA PRO A 18 -48.81 11.86 -5.49
C PRO A 18 -48.26 10.55 -4.98
N ILE A 19 -47.37 9.91 -5.77
CA ILE A 19 -46.78 8.57 -5.47
C ILE A 19 -46.23 8.50 -4.04
N TRP A 20 -45.59 9.58 -3.57
CA TRP A 20 -45.02 9.62 -2.22
C TRP A 20 -46.11 9.56 -1.12
N LYS A 21 -47.33 10.12 -1.33
CA LYS A 21 -48.45 10.01 -0.37
C LYS A 21 -49.03 8.60 -0.35
N ALA A 22 -49.10 7.95 -1.51
CA ALA A 22 -49.53 6.56 -1.61
C ALA A 22 -48.52 5.62 -0.88
N PHE A 23 -47.22 5.86 -1.09
CA PHE A 23 -46.15 5.18 -0.40
C PHE A 23 -46.24 5.37 1.13
N ALA A 24 -46.33 6.62 1.60
CA ALA A 24 -46.39 6.95 3.03
C ALA A 24 -47.63 6.33 3.76
N LYS A 25 -48.72 6.07 3.01
CA LYS A 25 -49.89 5.37 3.59
C LYS A 25 -49.75 3.85 3.68
N ASN A 26 -48.82 3.27 2.92
CA ASN A 26 -48.55 1.84 2.93
C ASN A 26 -47.50 1.51 4.01
N GLN A 27 -47.93 1.20 5.22
CA GLN A 27 -47.07 0.92 6.38
C GLN A 27 -46.05 -0.22 6.09
N PHE A 28 -46.47 -1.23 5.32
CA PHE A 28 -45.56 -2.32 4.94
C PHE A 28 -44.40 -1.84 4.06
N LEU A 29 -44.69 -1.05 3.02
CA LEU A 29 -43.63 -0.47 2.17
C LEU A 29 -42.72 0.47 2.95
N VAL A 30 -43.27 1.31 3.83
CA VAL A 30 -42.49 2.19 4.69
C VAL A 30 -41.58 1.37 5.61
N LEU A 31 -42.09 0.31 6.22
CA LEU A 31 -41.27 -0.56 7.08
C LEU A 31 -40.12 -1.23 6.30
N VAL A 32 -40.43 -1.85 5.16
CA VAL A 32 -39.42 -2.55 4.34
C VAL A 32 -38.34 -1.58 3.86
N THR A 33 -38.73 -0.40 3.35
CA THR A 33 -37.75 0.60 2.91
C THR A 33 -36.94 1.18 4.06
N SER A 34 -37.56 1.37 5.24
CA SER A 34 -36.82 1.83 6.41
C SER A 34 -35.77 0.81 6.87
N ILE A 35 -36.15 -0.48 6.91
CA ILE A 35 -35.19 -1.56 7.22
C ILE A 35 -34.06 -1.61 6.19
N PHE A 36 -34.40 -1.54 4.89
CA PHE A 36 -33.40 -1.53 3.83
C PHE A 36 -32.42 -0.35 3.96
N LEU A 37 -32.95 0.86 4.17
CA LEU A 37 -32.11 2.05 4.36
C LEU A 37 -31.24 1.97 5.60
N LEU A 38 -31.78 1.41 6.69
CA LEU A 38 -31.02 1.20 7.92
C LEU A 38 -29.88 0.20 7.71
N LEU A 39 -30.14 -0.93 7.06
CA LEU A 39 -29.11 -1.93 6.76
C LEU A 39 -28.07 -1.38 5.78
N ALA A 40 -28.50 -0.67 4.73
CA ALA A 40 -27.61 -0.01 3.79
C ALA A 40 -26.73 1.04 4.49
N SER A 41 -27.34 1.89 5.33
CA SER A 41 -26.61 2.88 6.13
C SER A 41 -25.60 2.22 7.07
N ALA A 42 -26.01 1.16 7.78
CA ALA A 42 -25.11 0.41 8.65
C ALA A 42 -23.93 -0.20 7.86
N TYR A 43 -24.18 -0.75 6.68
CA TYR A 43 -23.13 -1.28 5.80
C TYR A 43 -22.14 -0.21 5.37
N PHE A 44 -22.59 0.95 4.91
CA PHE A 44 -21.71 2.05 4.49
C PHE A 44 -20.93 2.64 5.68
N VAL A 45 -21.59 2.86 6.82
CA VAL A 45 -20.93 3.36 8.04
C VAL A 45 -19.88 2.37 8.51
N TYR A 46 -20.20 1.09 8.56
CA TYR A 46 -19.24 0.05 8.92
C TYR A 46 -18.05 0.03 7.94
N GLY A 47 -18.31 0.03 6.63
CA GLY A 47 -17.28 0.06 5.61
C GLY A 47 -16.35 1.26 5.74
N TYR A 48 -16.91 2.44 6.01
CA TYR A 48 -16.12 3.65 6.26
C TYR A 48 -15.26 3.54 7.53
N LEU A 49 -15.85 3.08 8.64
CA LEU A 49 -15.13 2.93 9.91
C LEU A 49 -13.97 1.92 9.79
N MET A 50 -14.14 0.87 9.00
CA MET A 50 -13.09 -0.13 8.75
C MET A 50 -11.91 0.39 7.92
N GLN A 51 -12.05 1.55 7.27
CA GLN A 51 -10.96 2.21 6.55
C GLN A 51 -10.21 3.24 7.41
N VAL A 52 -10.71 3.58 8.60
CA VAL A 52 -10.04 4.51 9.51
C VAL A 52 -8.71 3.92 9.97
N GLY A 53 -7.61 4.62 9.71
CA GLY A 53 -6.26 4.17 10.02
C GLY A 53 -5.64 3.20 9.00
N VAL A 54 -6.31 2.99 7.85
CA VAL A 54 -5.73 2.25 6.71
C VAL A 54 -5.16 3.25 5.73
N ASP A 55 -3.82 3.34 5.68
CA ASP A 55 -3.10 4.34 4.87
C ASP A 55 -2.79 3.83 3.44
N GLN A 56 -3.61 2.93 2.90
CA GLN A 56 -3.42 2.42 1.53
C GLN A 56 -3.46 3.59 0.53
N GLU A 57 -2.58 3.57 -0.47
CA GLU A 57 -2.37 4.64 -1.46
C GLU A 57 -1.77 5.95 -0.88
N TYR A 58 -1.38 5.98 0.39
CA TYR A 58 -0.68 7.13 0.95
C TYR A 58 0.67 7.34 0.25
N ALA A 59 0.82 8.49 -0.39
CA ALA A 59 1.99 8.86 -1.20
C ALA A 59 2.45 10.28 -0.83
N PRO A 60 3.18 10.45 0.26
CA PRO A 60 3.61 11.77 0.71
C PRO A 60 4.72 12.34 -0.18
N ILE A 61 4.77 13.68 -0.26
CA ILE A 61 5.88 14.38 -0.87
C ILE A 61 7.13 14.21 0.00
N GLN A 62 8.22 13.76 -0.60
CA GLN A 62 9.50 13.57 0.06
C GLN A 62 10.38 14.83 -0.05
N PRO A 63 11.28 15.08 0.91
CA PRO A 63 12.20 16.24 0.86
C PRO A 63 13.08 16.27 -0.38
N ILE A 64 13.51 15.09 -0.85
CA ILE A 64 14.14 14.87 -2.15
C ILE A 64 13.25 13.90 -2.91
N HIS A 65 12.80 14.29 -4.10
CA HIS A 65 12.03 13.39 -4.94
C HIS A 65 12.94 12.26 -5.42
N PHE A 66 12.53 11.02 -5.13
CA PHE A 66 13.24 9.81 -5.54
C PHE A 66 12.33 8.91 -6.35
N SER A 67 12.68 8.71 -7.62
CA SER A 67 11.94 7.83 -8.52
C SER A 67 12.46 6.40 -8.45
N HIS A 68 11.65 5.49 -7.94
CA HIS A 68 11.95 4.06 -8.03
C HIS A 68 11.87 3.57 -9.47
N LYS A 69 11.00 4.17 -10.30
CA LYS A 69 10.88 3.85 -11.71
C LYS A 69 12.22 4.03 -12.43
N ILE A 70 12.89 5.17 -12.23
CA ILE A 70 14.20 5.43 -12.87
C ILE A 70 15.26 4.44 -12.34
N HIS A 71 15.30 4.20 -11.03
CA HIS A 71 16.37 3.40 -10.41
C HIS A 71 16.13 1.90 -10.55
N ALA A 72 14.97 1.40 -10.13
CA ALA A 72 14.66 -0.02 -10.10
C ALA A 72 13.99 -0.51 -11.39
N GLY A 73 13.25 0.36 -12.09
CA GLY A 73 12.66 0.06 -13.39
C GLY A 73 13.64 0.22 -14.53
N ASP A 74 13.94 1.47 -14.91
CA ASP A 74 14.71 1.75 -16.11
C ASP A 74 16.18 1.31 -16.01
N ASN A 75 16.79 1.42 -14.82
CA ASN A 75 18.19 1.01 -14.57
C ASN A 75 18.33 -0.37 -13.90
N GLU A 76 17.25 -1.07 -13.64
CA GLU A 76 17.21 -2.44 -13.09
C GLU A 76 18.03 -2.63 -11.78
N ILE A 77 18.19 -1.57 -10.98
CA ILE A 77 18.95 -1.64 -9.73
C ILE A 77 18.15 -2.48 -8.73
N ASN A 78 18.78 -3.54 -8.24
CA ASN A 78 18.14 -4.47 -7.30
C ASN A 78 17.74 -3.77 -5.99
N CYS A 79 16.53 -4.04 -5.53
CA CYS A 79 15.97 -3.48 -4.28
C CYS A 79 16.93 -3.62 -3.09
N LYS A 80 17.58 -4.79 -2.98
CA LYS A 80 18.49 -5.14 -1.87
C LYS A 80 19.85 -4.43 -1.95
N TYR A 81 20.15 -3.71 -3.04
CA TYR A 81 21.33 -2.84 -3.11
C TYR A 81 21.15 -1.64 -2.17
N CYS A 82 20.01 -0.98 -2.26
CA CYS A 82 19.69 0.18 -1.42
C CYS A 82 19.09 -0.24 -0.07
N HIS A 83 18.15 -1.20 -0.06
CA HIS A 83 17.48 -1.70 1.14
C HIS A 83 18.16 -2.96 1.71
N SER A 84 19.48 -2.89 1.90
CA SER A 84 20.30 -4.03 2.31
C SER A 84 19.90 -4.61 3.67
N ALA A 85 19.37 -3.78 4.57
CA ALA A 85 18.93 -4.19 5.91
C ALA A 85 17.70 -5.12 5.88
N ALA A 86 16.91 -5.13 4.80
CA ALA A 86 15.77 -6.04 4.63
C ALA A 86 16.17 -7.53 4.75
N ARG A 87 17.42 -7.87 4.45
CA ARG A 87 17.94 -9.25 4.53
C ARG A 87 18.25 -9.72 5.95
N VAL A 88 18.58 -8.81 6.85
CA VAL A 88 19.17 -9.15 8.16
C VAL A 88 18.48 -8.47 9.34
N SER A 89 17.56 -7.54 9.10
CA SER A 89 16.92 -6.73 10.12
C SER A 89 15.39 -6.77 10.06
N LYS A 90 14.75 -6.38 11.15
CA LYS A 90 13.31 -6.17 11.18
C LYS A 90 12.88 -5.00 10.25
N ASN A 91 13.73 -3.99 10.09
CA ASN A 91 13.47 -2.83 9.23
C ASN A 91 14.28 -2.95 7.95
N ALA A 92 13.66 -2.73 6.79
CA ALA A 92 14.38 -2.64 5.52
C ALA A 92 15.30 -1.41 5.47
N GLY A 93 14.86 -0.33 6.11
CA GLY A 93 15.59 0.93 6.20
C GLY A 93 15.56 1.75 4.91
N ILE A 94 15.74 3.04 5.04
CA ILE A 94 16.11 3.92 3.93
C ILE A 94 17.65 3.95 3.91
N PRO A 95 18.29 3.78 2.74
CA PRO A 95 19.75 3.80 2.65
C PRO A 95 20.29 5.16 3.10
N SER A 96 21.47 5.15 3.71
CA SER A 96 22.19 6.39 3.98
C SER A 96 22.61 7.07 2.67
N LEU A 97 22.70 8.39 2.66
CA LEU A 97 22.93 9.16 1.42
C LEU A 97 24.25 8.84 0.72
N ASN A 98 25.24 8.27 1.43
CA ASN A 98 26.49 7.83 0.80
C ASN A 98 26.27 6.65 -0.17
N VAL A 99 25.21 5.86 -0.01
CA VAL A 99 24.84 4.82 -1.00
C VAL A 99 24.44 5.46 -2.31
N CYS A 100 23.69 6.57 -2.28
CA CYS A 100 23.36 7.36 -3.48
C CYS A 100 24.62 7.87 -4.18
N MET A 101 25.60 8.32 -3.41
CA MET A 101 26.85 8.86 -3.92
C MET A 101 27.79 7.82 -4.55
N ASN A 102 27.49 6.52 -4.45
CA ASN A 102 28.25 5.51 -5.21
C ASN A 102 28.12 5.72 -6.73
N CYS A 103 26.97 6.22 -7.19
CA CYS A 103 26.71 6.56 -8.59
C CYS A 103 26.69 8.07 -8.82
N HIS A 104 26.05 8.85 -7.95
CA HIS A 104 25.84 10.28 -8.13
C HIS A 104 27.11 11.15 -8.00
N LYS A 105 28.26 10.60 -7.62
CA LYS A 105 29.53 11.29 -7.82
C LYS A 105 29.87 11.51 -9.32
N SER A 106 29.41 10.59 -10.17
CA SER A 106 29.66 10.60 -11.61
C SER A 106 28.41 10.94 -12.43
N VAL A 107 27.22 10.74 -11.85
CA VAL A 107 25.92 11.02 -12.47
C VAL A 107 25.35 12.27 -11.83
N SER A 108 25.64 13.43 -12.43
CA SER A 108 25.25 14.76 -11.91
C SER A 108 23.98 15.31 -12.51
N GLU A 109 23.47 14.68 -13.57
CA GLU A 109 22.26 15.06 -14.28
C GLU A 109 21.58 13.84 -14.90
N VAL A 110 20.31 13.97 -15.25
CA VAL A 110 19.58 12.93 -16.00
C VAL A 110 19.65 13.16 -17.51
N ALA A 111 19.43 12.10 -18.28
CA ALA A 111 19.31 12.23 -19.74
C ALA A 111 17.99 12.94 -20.12
N GLU A 112 17.97 13.62 -21.27
CA GLU A 112 16.74 14.24 -21.82
C GLU A 112 15.60 13.26 -21.98
N THR A 113 15.91 11.99 -22.30
CA THR A 113 14.92 10.91 -22.45
C THR A 113 14.28 10.47 -21.12
N THR A 114 14.81 10.89 -19.99
CA THR A 114 14.24 10.59 -18.66
C THR A 114 13.07 11.49 -18.33
N ALA A 115 12.97 12.68 -18.96
CA ALA A 115 11.89 13.62 -18.73
C ALA A 115 10.52 13.00 -19.09
N THR A 116 9.53 13.32 -18.28
CA THR A 116 8.12 12.93 -18.50
C THR A 116 7.26 14.19 -18.65
N PRO A 117 6.01 14.09 -19.11
CA PRO A 117 5.09 15.24 -19.11
C PRO A 117 4.88 15.90 -17.74
N GLU A 118 5.06 15.13 -16.66
CA GLU A 118 4.86 15.57 -15.28
C GLU A 118 6.14 16.10 -14.62
N TYR A 119 7.30 15.56 -15.02
CA TYR A 119 8.60 15.87 -14.41
C TYR A 119 9.64 16.16 -15.51
N SER A 120 10.08 17.40 -15.60
CA SER A 120 11.09 17.81 -16.57
C SER A 120 12.49 17.34 -16.16
N LYS A 121 13.44 17.43 -17.10
CA LYS A 121 14.87 17.16 -16.82
C LYS A 121 15.38 18.06 -15.69
N GLU A 122 15.05 19.34 -15.75
CA GLU A 122 15.49 20.33 -14.75
C GLU A 122 14.97 20.00 -13.36
N PHE A 123 13.74 19.47 -13.26
CA PHE A 123 13.17 19.01 -11.99
C PHE A 123 14.03 17.89 -11.39
N TYR A 124 14.40 16.86 -12.18
CA TYR A 124 15.23 15.77 -11.68
C TYR A 124 16.65 16.25 -11.33
N ASP A 125 17.26 17.08 -12.16
CA ASP A 125 18.57 17.66 -11.88
C ASP A 125 18.58 18.46 -10.58
N GLU A 126 17.51 19.22 -10.30
CA GLU A 126 17.35 19.92 -9.02
C GLU A 126 17.32 18.94 -7.83
N GLN A 127 16.70 17.76 -7.98
CA GLN A 127 16.72 16.76 -6.89
C GLN A 127 18.12 16.20 -6.64
N ILE A 128 18.93 16.02 -7.69
CA ILE A 128 20.34 15.64 -7.54
C ILE A 128 21.12 16.76 -6.80
N GLN A 129 20.85 18.04 -7.10
CA GLN A 129 21.46 19.14 -6.39
C GLN A 129 21.05 19.20 -4.91
N LYS A 130 19.77 18.83 -4.58
CA LYS A 130 19.34 18.67 -3.18
C LYS A 130 20.11 17.55 -2.48
N LEU A 131 20.37 16.42 -3.18
CA LEU A 131 21.22 15.35 -2.64
C LEU A 131 22.63 15.89 -2.36
N TYR A 132 23.26 16.60 -3.30
CA TYR A 132 24.59 17.17 -3.11
C TYR A 132 24.66 18.11 -1.94
N THR A 133 23.67 18.99 -1.78
CA THR A 133 23.54 19.87 -0.64
C THR A 133 23.45 19.07 0.67
N ALA A 134 22.62 18.01 0.69
CA ALA A 134 22.42 17.19 1.86
C ALA A 134 23.68 16.44 2.31
N VAL A 135 24.47 15.92 1.36
CA VAL A 135 25.74 15.22 1.67
C VAL A 135 26.95 16.16 1.79
N GLY A 136 26.81 17.41 1.41
CA GLY A 136 27.90 18.38 1.35
C GLY A 136 28.90 18.04 0.22
N TRP A 137 28.41 17.64 -0.96
CA TRP A 137 29.21 17.35 -2.13
C TRP A 137 29.32 18.60 -3.03
N ASP A 138 30.54 18.91 -3.42
CA ASP A 138 30.84 19.94 -4.40
C ASP A 138 31.19 19.25 -5.73
N SER A 139 30.35 19.44 -6.74
CA SER A 139 30.49 18.82 -8.05
C SER A 139 31.64 19.43 -8.89
N GLU A 140 32.04 20.69 -8.61
CA GLU A 140 33.13 21.34 -9.34
C GLU A 140 34.48 20.79 -8.85
N THR A 141 34.66 20.73 -7.53
CA THR A 141 35.91 20.21 -6.95
C THR A 141 35.91 18.70 -6.76
N GLN A 142 34.76 18.02 -7.02
CA GLN A 142 34.54 16.59 -6.80
C GLN A 142 34.95 16.14 -5.37
N SER A 143 34.64 16.93 -4.39
CA SER A 143 35.02 16.68 -3.00
C SER A 143 33.92 16.99 -2.01
N TYR A 144 34.02 16.39 -0.82
CA TYR A 144 33.10 16.69 0.28
C TYR A 144 33.57 17.94 1.05
N THR A 145 32.65 18.87 1.24
CA THR A 145 32.89 20.13 1.97
C THR A 145 32.90 19.94 3.50
N GLY A 146 32.50 18.76 3.99
CA GLY A 146 32.32 18.48 5.40
C GLY A 146 31.03 19.08 6.01
N LYS A 147 30.22 19.78 5.22
CA LYS A 147 28.94 20.37 5.64
C LYS A 147 27.78 19.51 5.16
N SER A 148 27.45 18.46 5.88
CA SER A 148 26.32 17.60 5.57
C SER A 148 25.09 17.91 6.43
N GLN A 149 23.90 17.64 5.90
CA GLN A 149 22.61 17.79 6.59
C GLN A 149 21.78 16.52 6.44
N PRO A 150 21.17 16.00 7.54
CA PRO A 150 20.34 14.83 7.44
C PRO A 150 19.04 15.14 6.68
N VAL A 151 18.63 14.24 5.79
CA VAL A 151 17.33 14.30 5.12
C VAL A 151 16.27 13.65 6.01
N LYS A 152 15.22 14.40 6.33
CA LYS A 152 14.07 13.89 7.11
C LYS A 152 13.05 13.26 6.18
N TRP A 153 13.27 12.01 5.81
CA TRP A 153 12.34 11.25 5.00
C TRP A 153 10.98 11.07 5.70
N VAL A 154 9.91 11.22 4.94
CA VAL A 154 8.56 10.95 5.44
C VAL A 154 8.30 9.45 5.35
N ARG A 155 7.95 8.83 6.48
CA ARG A 155 7.65 7.41 6.55
C ARG A 155 6.32 7.13 5.83
N ILE A 156 6.31 6.15 4.93
CA ILE A 156 5.14 5.78 4.13
C ILE A 156 4.42 4.59 4.76
N HIS A 157 5.15 3.52 5.06
CA HIS A 157 4.59 2.29 5.62
C HIS A 157 4.62 2.37 7.14
N ASN A 158 3.43 2.51 7.74
CA ASN A 158 3.26 2.57 9.19
C ASN A 158 2.49 1.35 9.68
N LEU A 159 3.04 0.66 10.67
CA LEU A 159 2.30 -0.27 11.51
C LEU A 159 2.11 0.38 12.88
N PRO A 160 1.01 0.05 13.61
CA PRO A 160 0.86 0.47 15.00
C PRO A 160 2.04 0.01 15.85
N ASP A 161 2.41 0.76 16.87
CA ASP A 161 3.62 0.51 17.69
C ASP A 161 3.59 -0.85 18.38
N PHE A 162 2.41 -1.39 18.65
CA PHE A 162 2.21 -2.71 19.26
C PHE A 162 2.29 -3.87 18.26
N VAL A 163 2.61 -3.61 16.98
CA VAL A 163 2.73 -4.64 15.94
C VAL A 163 4.19 -4.85 15.57
N TYR A 164 4.66 -6.09 15.77
CA TYR A 164 5.98 -6.51 15.34
C TYR A 164 5.94 -7.07 13.91
N PHE A 165 6.80 -6.54 13.07
CA PHE A 165 7.06 -7.07 11.73
C PHE A 165 8.56 -7.18 11.50
N ASN A 166 9.01 -8.27 10.89
CA ASN A 166 10.43 -8.52 10.63
C ASN A 166 10.66 -8.83 9.15
N HIS A 167 11.30 -7.88 8.43
CA HIS A 167 11.64 -8.06 7.02
C HIS A 167 12.52 -9.29 6.77
N SER A 168 13.53 -9.54 7.60
CA SER A 168 14.44 -10.66 7.36
C SER A 168 13.74 -12.01 7.39
N GLN A 169 12.71 -12.19 8.22
CA GLN A 169 11.90 -13.41 8.25
C GLN A 169 11.09 -13.60 6.97
N HIS A 170 10.57 -12.52 6.40
CA HIS A 170 9.77 -12.58 5.18
C HIS A 170 10.63 -12.65 3.92
N VAL A 171 11.68 -11.84 3.85
CA VAL A 171 12.52 -11.69 2.66
C VAL A 171 13.57 -12.79 2.55
N THR A 172 14.25 -13.11 3.66
CA THR A 172 15.37 -14.06 3.63
C THR A 172 14.90 -15.48 3.96
N VAL A 173 14.13 -15.65 5.02
CA VAL A 173 13.71 -16.98 5.48
C VAL A 173 12.56 -17.50 4.62
N ALA A 174 11.50 -16.71 4.44
CA ALA A 174 10.34 -17.12 3.64
C ALA A 174 10.53 -16.91 2.13
N GLY A 175 11.50 -16.10 1.71
CA GLY A 175 11.77 -15.80 0.31
C GLY A 175 10.63 -15.09 -0.41
N ILE A 176 9.89 -14.25 0.32
CA ILE A 176 8.80 -13.44 -0.26
C ILE A 176 9.39 -12.29 -1.05
N GLU A 177 8.88 -12.10 -2.26
CA GLU A 177 9.29 -10.99 -3.13
C GLU A 177 8.77 -9.64 -2.60
N CYS A 178 9.57 -8.60 -2.81
CA CYS A 178 9.27 -7.25 -2.30
C CYS A 178 7.91 -6.73 -2.79
N GLN A 179 7.60 -7.00 -4.07
CA GLN A 179 6.37 -6.56 -4.74
C GLN A 179 5.10 -7.16 -4.13
N THR A 180 5.19 -8.30 -3.45
CA THR A 180 4.03 -8.92 -2.78
C THR A 180 3.39 -7.97 -1.76
N CYS A 181 4.20 -7.16 -1.08
CA CYS A 181 3.76 -6.22 -0.06
C CYS A 181 3.80 -4.76 -0.54
N HIS A 182 4.82 -4.41 -1.35
CA HIS A 182 5.06 -3.03 -1.78
C HIS A 182 4.48 -2.70 -3.16
N GLY A 183 3.91 -3.71 -3.88
CA GLY A 183 3.41 -3.53 -5.24
C GLY A 183 4.53 -3.43 -6.29
N PRO A 184 4.21 -3.06 -7.53
CA PRO A 184 5.18 -2.93 -8.63
C PRO A 184 6.00 -1.63 -8.48
N VAL A 185 6.88 -1.62 -7.47
CA VAL A 185 7.69 -0.45 -7.07
C VAL A 185 8.55 0.07 -8.22
N GLU A 186 9.02 -0.81 -9.09
CA GLU A 186 9.76 -0.49 -10.30
C GLU A 186 8.99 0.38 -11.31
N GLY A 187 7.67 0.51 -11.13
CA GLY A 187 6.84 1.43 -11.91
C GLY A 187 6.50 2.73 -11.18
N TYR A 188 6.95 2.92 -9.94
CA TYR A 188 6.55 4.06 -9.13
C TYR A 188 7.49 5.25 -9.26
N GLU A 189 6.96 6.34 -9.77
CA GLU A 189 7.61 7.65 -9.74
C GLU A 189 7.60 8.23 -8.32
N VAL A 190 6.46 8.12 -7.64
CA VAL A 190 6.29 8.47 -6.22
C VAL A 190 5.94 7.21 -5.46
N GLN A 191 6.71 6.88 -4.44
CA GLN A 191 6.46 5.71 -3.60
C GLN A 191 5.18 5.89 -2.77
N LYS A 192 4.38 4.84 -2.72
CA LYS A 192 3.12 4.80 -1.97
C LYS A 192 2.96 3.51 -1.17
N GLN A 193 2.07 3.54 -0.19
CA GLN A 193 1.66 2.33 0.51
C GLN A 193 0.68 1.53 -0.36
N PHE A 194 1.15 0.43 -0.94
CA PHE A 194 0.35 -0.44 -1.81
C PHE A 194 -0.58 -1.34 -1.02
N ALA A 195 -0.05 -2.10 -0.07
CA ALA A 195 -0.84 -3.02 0.72
C ALA A 195 -1.57 -2.30 1.87
N PRO A 196 -2.77 -2.76 2.29
CA PRO A 196 -3.52 -2.14 3.38
C PRO A 196 -2.84 -2.30 4.74
N LEU A 197 -1.94 -3.27 4.89
CA LEU A 197 -1.20 -3.60 6.12
C LEU A 197 -2.09 -3.84 7.34
N THR A 198 -3.34 -4.25 7.12
CA THR A 198 -4.27 -4.62 8.18
C THR A 198 -3.97 -6.00 8.73
N MET A 199 -4.41 -6.29 9.96
CA MET A 199 -4.29 -7.63 10.57
C MET A 199 -4.91 -8.71 9.68
N GLY A 200 -6.08 -8.46 9.10
CA GLY A 200 -6.76 -9.40 8.20
C GLY A 200 -5.93 -9.72 6.96
N TRP A 201 -5.27 -8.72 6.37
CA TRP A 201 -4.40 -8.92 5.22
C TRP A 201 -3.19 -9.82 5.55
N CYS A 202 -2.55 -9.59 6.70
CA CYS A 202 -1.45 -10.43 7.17
C CYS A 202 -1.89 -11.88 7.43
N ILE A 203 -3.03 -12.06 8.12
CA ILE A 203 -3.62 -13.35 8.44
C ILE A 203 -3.98 -14.13 7.17
N ASP A 204 -4.56 -13.47 6.18
CA ASP A 204 -4.91 -14.09 4.90
C ASP A 204 -3.69 -14.60 4.14
N CYS A 205 -2.60 -13.82 4.13
CA CYS A 205 -1.33 -14.26 3.57
C CYS A 205 -0.79 -15.50 4.31
N HIS A 206 -0.73 -15.46 5.65
CA HIS A 206 -0.23 -16.56 6.46
C HIS A 206 -1.06 -17.85 6.33
N ARG A 207 -2.35 -17.75 6.03
CA ARG A 207 -3.22 -18.91 5.78
C ARG A 207 -2.99 -19.56 4.41
N LYS A 208 -2.50 -18.80 3.45
CA LYS A 208 -2.39 -19.23 2.05
C LYS A 208 -0.95 -19.53 1.61
N THR A 209 0.04 -18.95 2.29
CA THR A 209 1.44 -19.03 1.89
C THR A 209 2.12 -20.21 2.54
N ASP A 210 2.66 -21.09 1.71
CA ASP A 210 3.48 -22.21 2.16
C ASP A 210 4.84 -21.72 2.67
N VAL A 211 5.33 -22.34 3.73
CA VAL A 211 6.63 -22.02 4.29
C VAL A 211 7.72 -22.70 3.47
N LYS A 212 8.70 -21.93 3.00
CA LYS A 212 9.90 -22.45 2.37
C LYS A 212 10.84 -23.02 3.45
N MET A 213 11.25 -24.27 3.28
CA MET A 213 12.06 -25.02 4.26
C MET A 213 13.52 -25.13 3.86
N GLU A 214 13.83 -24.80 2.59
CA GLU A 214 15.16 -24.97 2.02
C GLU A 214 16.22 -24.14 2.76
N GLY A 215 17.29 -24.80 3.13
CA GLY A 215 18.44 -24.13 3.79
C GLY A 215 18.30 -23.87 5.28
N ASN A 216 17.21 -24.31 5.95
CA ASN A 216 17.04 -24.10 7.39
C ASN A 216 16.70 -25.40 8.13
N ALA A 217 17.71 -26.06 8.72
CA ALA A 217 17.57 -27.34 9.41
C ALA A 217 16.59 -27.30 10.60
N TYR A 218 16.46 -26.16 11.29
CA TYR A 218 15.52 -26.00 12.39
C TYR A 218 14.07 -26.09 11.89
N TYR A 219 13.74 -25.35 10.84
CA TYR A 219 12.39 -25.39 10.24
C TYR A 219 12.12 -26.74 9.57
N ALA A 220 13.10 -27.38 8.94
CA ALA A 220 12.93 -28.68 8.32
C ALA A 220 12.45 -29.73 9.32
N LYS A 221 13.04 -29.78 10.54
CA LYS A 221 12.61 -30.69 11.60
C LYS A 221 11.18 -30.41 12.09
N ILE A 222 10.85 -29.16 12.33
CA ILE A 222 9.49 -28.75 12.75
C ILE A 222 8.47 -29.11 11.66
N HIS A 223 8.83 -28.87 10.40
CA HIS A 223 7.98 -29.19 9.25
C HIS A 223 7.67 -30.69 9.21
N GLU A 224 8.68 -31.55 9.35
CA GLU A 224 8.50 -33.01 9.34
C GLU A 224 7.49 -33.46 10.41
N GLU A 225 7.64 -32.95 11.63
CA GLU A 225 6.76 -33.28 12.76
C GLU A 225 5.32 -32.81 12.51
N LEU A 226 5.16 -31.55 12.03
CA LEU A 226 3.85 -30.96 11.79
C LEU A 226 3.19 -31.51 10.52
N SER A 227 3.94 -31.84 9.46
CA SER A 227 3.42 -32.51 8.27
C SER A 227 2.81 -33.86 8.59
N LYS A 228 3.48 -34.65 9.44
CA LYS A 228 2.92 -35.91 9.97
C LYS A 228 1.64 -35.66 10.76
N LYS A 229 1.64 -34.63 11.61
CA LYS A 229 0.49 -34.29 12.45
C LYS A 229 -0.72 -33.83 11.64
N TYR A 230 -0.53 -33.03 10.60
CA TYR A 230 -1.61 -32.49 9.77
C TYR A 230 -1.94 -33.35 8.54
N GLY A 231 -1.11 -34.33 8.21
CA GLY A 231 -1.30 -35.20 7.04
C GLY A 231 -1.15 -34.45 5.70
N VAL A 232 -0.21 -33.48 5.63
CA VAL A 232 0.03 -32.64 4.46
C VAL A 232 1.52 -32.58 4.11
N ASP A 233 1.82 -32.46 2.81
CA ASP A 233 3.22 -32.41 2.36
C ASP A 233 3.84 -31.00 2.53
N LYS A 234 3.01 -29.96 2.48
CA LYS A 234 3.43 -28.56 2.67
C LYS A 234 2.64 -27.92 3.79
N LEU A 235 3.32 -27.11 4.58
CA LEU A 235 2.71 -26.37 5.69
C LEU A 235 2.61 -24.90 5.35
N THR A 236 1.46 -24.30 5.64
CA THR A 236 1.28 -22.86 5.59
C THR A 236 1.94 -22.19 6.80
N ALA A 237 2.20 -20.89 6.70
CA ALA A 237 2.69 -20.11 7.83
C ALA A 237 1.76 -20.20 9.04
N ALA A 238 0.43 -20.30 8.81
CA ALA A 238 -0.57 -20.51 9.85
C ALA A 238 -0.36 -21.82 10.62
N GLN A 239 -0.12 -22.93 9.91
CA GLN A 239 0.12 -24.25 10.51
C GLN A 239 1.46 -24.31 11.27
N MET A 240 2.40 -23.44 10.93
CA MET A 240 3.67 -23.25 11.65
C MET A 240 3.55 -22.30 12.85
N GLY A 241 2.35 -21.94 13.27
CA GLY A 241 2.11 -21.03 14.41
C GLY A 241 2.16 -19.54 14.06
N GLY A 242 2.17 -19.17 12.77
CA GLY A 242 2.22 -17.77 12.31
C GLY A 242 0.96 -16.96 12.57
N LEU A 243 -0.08 -17.56 13.19
CA LEU A 243 -1.32 -16.86 13.61
C LEU A 243 -1.42 -16.67 15.13
N GLU A 244 -0.42 -17.08 15.87
CA GLU A 244 -0.40 -16.84 17.33
C GLU A 244 -0.27 -15.34 17.59
N CYS A 245 -1.13 -14.79 18.47
CA CYS A 245 -1.18 -13.35 18.74
C CYS A 245 0.19 -12.77 19.13
N GLY A 246 0.93 -13.45 19.99
CA GLY A 246 2.27 -13.03 20.45
C GLY A 246 3.39 -13.10 19.40
N LYS A 247 3.10 -13.55 18.16
CA LYS A 247 4.06 -13.48 17.04
C LYS A 247 4.06 -12.10 16.37
N CYS A 248 2.94 -11.41 16.47
CA CYS A 248 2.72 -10.10 15.84
C CYS A 248 2.49 -8.98 16.86
N HIS A 249 2.04 -9.31 18.09
CA HIS A 249 1.70 -8.32 19.12
C HIS A 249 2.55 -8.53 20.38
N TYR A 250 3.00 -7.41 20.98
CA TYR A 250 3.79 -7.37 22.25
C TYR A 250 3.37 -6.19 23.13
#